data_ef9302dbf1d8a18045711780d11e1eeb
#
_entry.id   ef9302dbf1d8a18045711780d11e1eeb
#
_cell.length_a   1.000
_cell.length_b   1.000
_cell.length_c   1.000
_cell.angle_alpha   90.00
_cell.angle_beta   90.00
_cell.angle_gamma   90.00
#
_symmetry.space_group_name_H-M   'P 1'
#
loop_
_entity.id
_entity.type
_entity.pdbx_description
1 polymer ?
#
loop_
_entity_poly.entity_id
_entity_poly.type
_entity_poly.pdbx_seq_one_letter_code
_entity_poly.pdbx_strand_id
1 'polypeptide(L)'
;MIIIESKRKKPATILKKYPDAILADVTSGAKDGLVKLSPFYPHGGIPVPFSEGYTASCVEAIWQGLKVFEGCDVDTSLFTNDTMKGLKRTVRKYGKPLGHRKGVNGTELLGYIEARKQIYIPTYKWVLENKVAHIIERLREASKTKTIVLLDYDTNEDVENAKKPLSHASLIKAYAEGRL
;
A
#
# COMPACT_ATOMS: atom_id res chain seq x y z
N MET A 1 2.75 -13.39 -16.82
CA MET A 1 1.42 -13.10 -16.21
C MET A 1 1.61 -12.78 -14.72
N ILE A 2 0.89 -11.79 -14.17
CA ILE A 2 0.94 -11.43 -12.74
C ILE A 2 -0.39 -11.78 -12.07
N ILE A 3 -0.34 -12.49 -10.94
CA ILE A 3 -1.51 -12.99 -10.18
C ILE A 3 -1.34 -12.58 -8.72
N ILE A 4 -2.44 -12.43 -8.00
CA ILE A 4 -2.43 -12.13 -6.56
C ILE A 4 -2.99 -13.34 -5.81
N GLU A 5 -2.30 -13.76 -4.76
CA GLU A 5 -2.77 -14.81 -3.86
C GLU A 5 -2.54 -14.40 -2.40
N SER A 6 -3.37 -14.98 -1.51
CA SER A 6 -3.24 -14.67 -0.10
C SER A 6 -1.95 -15.27 0.48
N LYS A 7 -1.17 -14.43 1.15
CA LYS A 7 0.02 -14.81 1.93
C LYS A 7 -0.27 -15.88 3.01
N ARG A 8 -1.54 -16.03 3.42
CA ARG A 8 -1.97 -17.06 4.39
C ARG A 8 -2.02 -18.46 3.79
N LYS A 9 -2.02 -18.59 2.45
CA LYS A 9 -1.96 -19.88 1.77
C LYS A 9 -0.56 -20.50 1.85
N LYS A 10 -0.49 -21.81 2.01
CA LYS A 10 0.80 -22.52 1.96
C LYS A 10 1.40 -22.42 0.55
N PRO A 11 2.72 -22.22 0.41
CA PRO A 11 3.39 -22.17 -0.90
C PRO A 11 3.06 -23.38 -1.79
N ALA A 12 3.06 -24.59 -1.21
CA ALA A 12 2.70 -25.82 -1.93
C ALA A 12 1.29 -25.79 -2.54
N THR A 13 0.32 -25.17 -1.87
CA THR A 13 -1.05 -25.02 -2.39
C THR A 13 -1.08 -24.08 -3.59
N ILE A 14 -0.30 -23.01 -3.55
CA ILE A 14 -0.19 -22.03 -4.64
C ILE A 14 0.52 -22.69 -5.84
N LEU A 15 1.64 -23.36 -5.60
CA LEU A 15 2.42 -24.03 -6.65
C LEU A 15 1.67 -25.22 -7.29
N LYS A 16 0.76 -25.87 -6.55
CA LYS A 16 -0.13 -26.88 -7.16
C LYS A 16 -1.05 -26.26 -8.23
N LYS A 17 -1.47 -25.01 -8.02
CA LYS A 17 -2.32 -24.27 -8.97
C LYS A 17 -1.52 -23.61 -10.10
N TYR A 18 -0.31 -23.18 -9.79
CA TYR A 18 0.63 -22.48 -10.69
C TYR A 18 2.00 -23.14 -10.58
N PRO A 19 2.27 -24.27 -11.28
CA PRO A 19 3.42 -25.12 -11.01
C PRO A 19 4.79 -24.43 -11.12
N ASP A 20 5.00 -23.58 -12.12
CA ASP A 20 6.28 -22.91 -12.36
C ASP A 20 6.30 -21.43 -11.94
N ALA A 21 5.38 -21.04 -11.05
CA ALA A 21 5.27 -19.67 -10.63
C ALA A 21 6.40 -19.24 -9.69
N ILE A 22 6.81 -17.99 -9.84
CA ILE A 22 7.66 -17.30 -8.86
C ILE A 22 6.74 -16.70 -7.80
N LEU A 23 6.93 -17.10 -6.54
CA LEU A 23 6.22 -16.52 -5.40
C LEU A 23 6.97 -15.27 -4.92
N ALA A 24 6.33 -14.12 -5.02
CA ALA A 24 6.88 -12.82 -4.65
C ALA A 24 6.13 -12.27 -3.43
N ASP A 25 6.73 -12.37 -2.25
CA ASP A 25 6.17 -11.79 -1.02
C ASP A 25 6.38 -10.27 -1.02
N VAL A 26 5.30 -9.51 -1.17
CA VAL A 26 5.34 -8.04 -1.18
C VAL A 26 4.90 -7.42 0.13
N THR A 27 4.69 -8.24 1.18
CA THR A 27 4.25 -7.77 2.50
C THR A 27 5.38 -7.15 3.32
N SER A 28 5.04 -6.48 4.41
CA SER A 28 6.00 -5.97 5.40
C SER A 28 6.81 -7.07 6.11
N GLY A 29 6.40 -8.34 5.97
CA GLY A 29 7.11 -9.50 6.51
C GLY A 29 8.05 -10.18 5.51
N ALA A 30 8.20 -9.66 4.30
CA ALA A 30 9.14 -10.19 3.32
C ALA A 30 10.59 -10.09 3.83
N LYS A 31 11.39 -11.14 3.56
CA LYS A 31 12.78 -11.22 4.05
C LYS A 31 13.83 -10.88 2.99
N ASP A 32 13.37 -10.48 1.82
CA ASP A 32 14.20 -10.10 0.68
C ASP A 32 13.97 -8.64 0.28
N GLY A 33 14.56 -8.22 -0.83
CA GLY A 33 14.41 -6.86 -1.35
C GLY A 33 12.97 -6.46 -1.71
N LEU A 34 12.03 -7.41 -1.81
CA LEU A 34 10.62 -7.14 -2.11
C LEU A 34 9.87 -6.51 -0.93
N VAL A 35 10.42 -6.54 0.29
CA VAL A 35 9.89 -5.77 1.42
C VAL A 35 9.75 -4.28 1.09
N LYS A 36 10.57 -3.76 0.17
CA LYS A 36 10.50 -2.38 -0.32
C LYS A 36 9.19 -2.05 -1.04
N LEU A 37 8.44 -3.06 -1.49
CA LEU A 37 7.12 -2.90 -2.07
C LEU A 37 6.01 -2.77 -1.03
N SER A 38 6.31 -3.01 0.25
CA SER A 38 5.33 -2.82 1.31
C SER A 38 5.02 -1.33 1.53
N PRO A 39 3.74 -0.95 1.70
CA PRO A 39 3.37 0.43 2.05
C PRO A 39 3.91 0.89 3.42
N PHE A 40 4.43 -0.04 4.24
CA PHE A 40 5.09 0.24 5.52
C PHE A 40 6.58 0.55 5.39
N TYR A 41 7.19 0.25 4.23
CA TYR A 41 8.64 0.41 4.08
C TYR A 41 9.05 1.89 4.08
N PRO A 42 10.08 2.26 4.90
CA PRO A 42 10.45 3.66 5.11
C PRO A 42 11.38 4.16 3.98
N HIS A 43 10.80 4.50 2.85
CA HIS A 43 11.54 5.09 1.72
C HIS A 43 12.05 6.51 2.00
N GLY A 44 11.34 7.25 2.85
CA GLY A 44 11.60 8.66 3.12
C GLY A 44 11.23 9.59 1.96
N GLY A 45 10.95 10.85 2.29
CA GLY A 45 10.72 11.91 1.32
C GLY A 45 9.51 11.70 0.40
N ILE A 46 8.50 10.95 0.83
CA ILE A 46 7.27 10.74 0.07
C ILE A 46 6.38 11.98 0.24
N PRO A 47 6.02 12.71 -0.84
CA PRO A 47 5.14 13.87 -0.72
C PRO A 47 3.78 13.50 -0.14
N VAL A 48 3.30 14.27 0.82
CA VAL A 48 1.96 14.10 1.38
C VAL A 48 0.96 14.81 0.47
N PRO A 49 -0.04 14.10 -0.10
CA PRO A 49 -1.02 14.71 -1.00
C PRO A 49 -1.73 15.91 -0.35
N PHE A 50 -1.97 16.95 -1.13
CA PHE A 50 -2.63 18.20 -0.70
C PHE A 50 -1.97 18.92 0.48
N SER A 51 -0.67 18.69 0.70
CA SER A 51 0.05 19.19 1.89
C SER A 51 1.42 19.68 1.50
N GLU A 52 1.48 20.89 0.93
CA GLU A 52 2.74 21.51 0.51
C GLU A 52 3.76 21.56 1.67
N GLY A 53 4.99 21.18 1.38
CA GLY A 53 6.09 21.14 2.35
C GLY A 53 6.10 19.91 3.27
N TYR A 54 5.08 19.07 3.26
CA TYR A 54 5.05 17.84 4.06
C TYR A 54 5.53 16.64 3.26
N THR A 55 6.41 15.85 3.88
CA THR A 55 6.83 14.54 3.39
C THR A 55 6.70 13.50 4.48
N ALA A 56 6.66 12.22 4.10
CA ALA A 56 6.58 11.12 5.05
C ALA A 56 7.56 9.99 4.72
N SER A 57 7.82 9.17 5.71
CA SER A 57 8.71 8.01 5.60
C SER A 57 8.12 6.88 4.74
N CYS A 58 6.81 6.63 4.86
CA CYS A 58 6.15 5.54 4.15
C CYS A 58 4.69 5.88 3.80
N VAL A 59 4.10 5.10 2.90
CA VAL A 59 2.70 5.27 2.45
C VAL A 59 1.71 5.09 3.60
N GLU A 60 1.94 4.09 4.45
CA GLU A 60 1.07 3.83 5.61
C GLU A 60 1.09 4.98 6.61
N ALA A 61 2.23 5.65 6.79
CA ALA A 61 2.33 6.84 7.64
C ALA A 61 1.40 7.95 7.16
N ILE A 62 1.34 8.20 5.85
CA ILE A 62 0.43 9.18 5.25
C ILE A 62 -1.03 8.75 5.45
N TRP A 63 -1.34 7.50 5.10
CA TRP A 63 -2.68 6.96 5.24
C TRP A 63 -3.22 7.03 6.66
N GLN A 64 -2.41 6.64 7.63
CA GLN A 64 -2.79 6.67 9.04
C GLN A 64 -2.75 8.07 9.63
N GLY A 65 -1.77 8.88 9.25
CA GLY A 65 -1.61 10.24 9.73
C GLY A 65 -2.76 11.16 9.34
N LEU A 66 -3.30 11.01 8.13
CA LEU A 66 -4.42 11.82 7.65
C LEU A 66 -5.80 11.33 8.11
N LYS A 67 -5.91 10.19 8.81
CA LYS A 67 -7.18 9.73 9.40
C LYS A 67 -7.68 10.69 10.47
N VAL A 68 -8.99 10.88 10.48
CA VAL A 68 -9.70 11.69 11.48
C VAL A 68 -10.67 10.80 12.25
N PHE A 69 -10.71 10.98 13.56
CA PHE A 69 -11.61 10.31 14.48
C PHE A 69 -12.35 11.36 15.32
N GLU A 70 -13.41 10.99 16.04
CA GLU A 70 -14.21 11.91 16.82
C GLU A 70 -13.38 12.73 17.83
N GLY A 71 -12.43 12.11 18.51
CA GLY A 71 -11.56 12.77 19.51
C GLY A 71 -10.13 13.05 19.01
N CYS A 72 -9.83 12.86 17.73
CA CYS A 72 -8.44 12.87 17.24
C CYS A 72 -8.38 13.25 15.76
N ASP A 73 -7.75 14.36 15.45
CA ASP A 73 -7.52 14.81 14.06
C ASP A 73 -6.23 14.21 13.47
N VAL A 74 -5.73 14.82 12.41
CA VAL A 74 -4.47 14.48 11.74
C VAL A 74 -3.33 14.32 12.74
N ASP A 75 -2.50 13.30 12.53
CA ASP A 75 -1.32 13.01 13.35
C ASP A 75 -0.06 13.01 12.47
N THR A 76 0.58 14.16 12.36
CA THR A 76 1.79 14.34 11.56
C THR A 76 3.02 13.69 12.18
N SER A 77 2.99 13.32 13.46
CA SER A 77 4.09 12.60 14.12
C SER A 77 4.37 11.25 13.47
N LEU A 78 3.36 10.64 12.85
CA LEU A 78 3.51 9.39 12.11
C LEU A 78 4.38 9.54 10.85
N PHE A 79 4.47 10.73 10.27
CA PHE A 79 5.19 10.94 9.00
C PHE A 79 6.69 10.67 9.12
N THR A 80 7.26 10.85 10.30
CA THR A 80 8.69 10.59 10.56
C THR A 80 8.97 9.17 11.05
N ASN A 81 7.93 8.33 11.25
CA ASN A 81 8.10 6.96 11.71
C ASN A 81 8.68 6.08 10.60
N ASP A 82 9.92 5.63 10.80
CA ASP A 82 10.69 4.78 9.90
C ASP A 82 10.87 3.34 10.39
N THR A 83 10.16 2.96 11.46
CA THR A 83 10.34 1.68 12.15
C THR A 83 9.48 0.54 11.61
N MET A 84 8.58 0.80 10.66
CA MET A 84 7.56 -0.13 10.16
C MET A 84 6.57 -0.62 11.25
N LYS A 85 6.62 -0.07 12.46
CA LYS A 85 5.81 -0.45 13.63
C LYS A 85 5.08 0.76 14.18
N GLY A 86 4.00 0.52 14.93
CA GLY A 86 3.26 1.59 15.62
C GLY A 86 2.52 2.60 14.72
N LEU A 87 2.43 2.34 13.42
CA LEU A 87 1.79 3.25 12.45
C LEU A 87 0.26 3.21 12.50
N LYS A 88 -0.33 2.04 12.81
CA LYS A 88 -1.78 1.87 12.70
C LYS A 88 -2.55 2.56 13.83
N ARG A 89 -3.44 3.48 13.45
CA ARG A 89 -4.46 4.05 14.33
C ARG A 89 -5.71 3.16 14.29
N THR A 90 -5.80 2.23 15.24
CA THR A 90 -6.80 1.16 15.22
C THR A 90 -8.15 1.62 15.77
N VAL A 91 -9.24 1.03 15.26
CA VAL A 91 -10.62 1.28 15.76
C VAL A 91 -10.73 0.98 17.26
N ARG A 92 -10.01 -0.02 17.76
CA ARG A 92 -10.00 -0.35 19.19
C ARG A 92 -9.51 0.80 20.07
N LYS A 93 -8.51 1.58 19.59
CA LYS A 93 -7.89 2.67 20.35
C LYS A 93 -8.54 4.02 20.10
N TYR A 94 -8.95 4.29 18.85
CA TYR A 94 -9.35 5.62 18.41
C TYR A 94 -10.84 5.72 18.04
N GLY A 95 -11.58 4.61 18.05
CA GLY A 95 -12.95 4.56 17.57
C GLY A 95 -13.04 4.44 16.03
N LYS A 96 -14.26 4.58 15.50
CA LYS A 96 -14.52 4.51 14.06
C LYS A 96 -13.96 5.76 13.36
N PRO A 97 -13.17 5.61 12.28
CA PRO A 97 -12.73 6.76 11.50
C PRO A 97 -13.91 7.53 10.90
N LEU A 98 -13.88 8.85 10.99
CA LEU A 98 -14.82 9.75 10.32
C LEU A 98 -14.45 9.89 8.83
N GLY A 99 -13.18 9.77 8.49
CA GLY A 99 -12.65 9.89 7.14
C GLY A 99 -11.15 10.17 7.14
N HIS A 100 -10.67 10.74 6.03
CA HIS A 100 -9.29 11.21 5.90
C HIS A 100 -9.30 12.69 5.53
N ARG A 101 -8.46 13.48 6.19
CA ARG A 101 -8.29 14.88 5.88
C ARG A 101 -7.66 15.03 4.49
N LYS A 102 -8.24 15.89 3.64
CA LYS A 102 -7.65 16.22 2.34
C LYS A 102 -6.52 17.24 2.54
N GLY A 103 -5.36 16.71 2.89
CA GLY A 103 -4.19 17.49 3.28
C GLY A 103 -4.14 17.82 4.77
N VAL A 104 -2.92 18.04 5.29
CA VAL A 104 -2.66 18.29 6.72
C VAL A 104 -3.45 19.49 7.25
N ASN A 105 -3.48 20.57 6.48
CA ASN A 105 -4.16 21.81 6.84
C ASN A 105 -5.51 21.98 6.13
N GLY A 106 -5.98 20.93 5.43
CA GLY A 106 -7.26 20.99 4.71
C GLY A 106 -8.46 20.94 5.65
N THR A 107 -9.60 21.44 5.18
CA THR A 107 -10.87 21.40 5.91
C THR A 107 -11.79 20.28 5.42
N GLU A 108 -11.58 19.80 4.18
CA GLU A 108 -12.39 18.74 3.56
C GLU A 108 -12.06 17.39 4.17
N LEU A 109 -13.10 16.61 4.46
CA LEU A 109 -12.99 15.24 4.95
C LEU A 109 -13.44 14.27 3.86
N LEU A 110 -12.51 13.46 3.38
CA LEU A 110 -12.76 12.45 2.37
C LEU A 110 -13.31 11.17 3.01
N GLY A 111 -14.38 10.63 2.43
CA GLY A 111 -14.85 9.28 2.75
C GLY A 111 -13.83 8.21 2.33
N TYR A 112 -14.03 6.97 2.78
CA TYR A 112 -13.04 5.91 2.65
C TYR A 112 -12.62 5.61 1.19
N ILE A 113 -13.57 5.57 0.26
CA ILE A 113 -13.30 5.31 -1.17
C ILE A 113 -12.59 6.51 -1.81
N GLU A 114 -13.07 7.73 -1.52
CA GLU A 114 -12.43 8.93 -2.06
C GLU A 114 -11.01 9.11 -1.52
N ALA A 115 -10.78 8.78 -0.26
CA ALA A 115 -9.43 8.77 0.31
C ALA A 115 -8.50 7.74 -0.38
N ARG A 116 -9.02 6.55 -0.72
CA ARG A 116 -8.25 5.59 -1.53
C ARG A 116 -7.81 6.20 -2.86
N LYS A 117 -8.76 6.83 -3.57
CA LYS A 117 -8.53 7.40 -4.91
C LYS A 117 -7.61 8.62 -4.89
N GLN A 118 -7.78 9.49 -3.88
CA GLN A 118 -7.11 10.79 -3.84
C GLN A 118 -5.85 10.82 -2.98
N ILE A 119 -5.68 9.89 -2.03
CA ILE A 119 -4.53 9.83 -1.13
C ILE A 119 -3.73 8.55 -1.33
N TYR A 120 -4.34 7.37 -1.07
CA TYR A 120 -3.58 6.12 -1.00
C TYR A 120 -2.98 5.71 -2.35
N ILE A 121 -3.81 5.64 -3.39
CA ILE A 121 -3.38 5.22 -4.73
C ILE A 121 -2.34 6.17 -5.32
N PRO A 122 -2.52 7.50 -5.34
CA PRO A 122 -1.52 8.42 -5.87
C PRO A 122 -0.21 8.37 -5.09
N THR A 123 -0.26 8.26 -3.76
CA THR A 123 0.94 8.13 -2.91
C THR A 123 1.70 6.85 -3.21
N TYR A 124 1.00 5.72 -3.32
CA TYR A 124 1.65 4.45 -3.60
C TYR A 124 2.20 4.40 -5.02
N LYS A 125 1.47 4.94 -6.01
CA LYS A 125 1.95 5.10 -7.38
C LYS A 125 3.25 5.90 -7.41
N TRP A 126 3.31 7.02 -6.68
CA TRP A 126 4.52 7.83 -6.58
C TRP A 126 5.72 6.99 -6.07
N VAL A 127 5.51 6.13 -5.07
CA VAL A 127 6.55 5.21 -4.57
C VAL A 127 6.98 4.22 -5.64
N LEU A 128 6.04 3.63 -6.39
CA LEU A 128 6.36 2.70 -7.46
C LEU A 128 7.24 3.35 -8.53
N GLU A 129 6.96 4.60 -8.86
CA GLU A 129 7.69 5.38 -9.88
C GLU A 129 9.06 5.87 -9.38
N ASN A 130 9.14 6.38 -8.15
CA ASN A 130 10.30 7.13 -7.68
C ASN A 130 11.25 6.35 -6.77
N LYS A 131 10.80 5.27 -6.15
CA LYS A 131 11.59 4.52 -5.15
C LYS A 131 11.91 3.09 -5.58
N VAL A 132 10.99 2.43 -6.28
CA VAL A 132 11.10 0.99 -6.59
C VAL A 132 10.88 0.64 -8.06
N ALA A 133 11.00 1.60 -8.97
CA ALA A 133 10.81 1.38 -10.41
C ALA A 133 11.64 0.21 -10.95
N HIS A 134 12.91 0.07 -10.49
CA HIS A 134 13.78 -1.03 -10.86
C HIS A 134 13.26 -2.41 -10.40
N ILE A 135 12.56 -2.49 -9.27
CA ILE A 135 11.93 -3.74 -8.80
C ILE A 135 10.73 -4.08 -9.68
N ILE A 136 9.91 -3.07 -10.00
CA ILE A 136 8.75 -3.24 -10.89
C ILE A 136 9.18 -3.71 -12.27
N GLU A 137 10.24 -3.13 -12.83
CA GLU A 137 10.75 -3.55 -14.13
C GLU A 137 11.22 -5.00 -14.12
N ARG A 138 11.91 -5.44 -13.08
CA ARG A 138 12.29 -6.86 -12.92
C ARG A 138 11.08 -7.79 -12.84
N LEU A 139 10.02 -7.39 -12.13
CA LEU A 139 8.77 -8.16 -12.06
C LEU A 139 8.09 -8.23 -13.44
N ARG A 140 8.07 -7.11 -14.16
CA ARG A 140 7.53 -7.01 -15.52
C ARG A 140 8.28 -7.94 -16.48
N GLU A 141 9.60 -7.88 -16.51
CA GLU A 141 10.43 -8.75 -17.36
C GLU A 141 10.23 -10.24 -17.00
N ALA A 142 10.27 -10.60 -15.73
CA ALA A 142 10.05 -11.97 -15.30
C ALA A 142 8.64 -12.47 -15.68
N SER A 143 7.64 -11.59 -15.66
CA SER A 143 6.25 -11.94 -16.01
C SER A 143 6.02 -12.27 -17.50
N LYS A 144 6.98 -11.94 -18.38
CA LYS A 144 6.92 -12.27 -19.80
C LYS A 144 7.12 -13.78 -20.03
N THR A 145 7.89 -14.44 -19.21
CA THR A 145 8.25 -15.86 -19.37
C THR A 145 7.67 -16.75 -18.28
N LYS A 146 7.35 -16.20 -17.11
CA LYS A 146 6.85 -16.95 -15.96
C LYS A 146 5.59 -16.32 -15.35
N THR A 147 4.82 -17.12 -14.64
CA THR A 147 3.76 -16.60 -13.76
C THR A 147 4.40 -16.03 -12.50
N ILE A 148 4.11 -14.76 -12.18
CA ILE A 148 4.51 -14.14 -10.92
C ILE A 148 3.28 -14.13 -10.02
N VAL A 149 3.39 -14.72 -8.83
CA VAL A 149 2.33 -14.70 -7.82
C VAL A 149 2.75 -13.74 -6.71
N LEU A 150 2.13 -12.56 -6.70
CA LEU A 150 2.30 -11.58 -5.62
C LEU A 150 1.52 -12.06 -4.40
N LEU A 151 2.20 -12.15 -3.25
CA LEU A 151 1.60 -12.56 -1.99
C LEU A 151 1.30 -11.35 -1.12
N ASP A 152 0.02 -11.17 -0.78
CA ASP A 152 -0.45 -10.13 0.13
C ASP A 152 -1.44 -10.72 1.13
N TYR A 153 -1.64 -10.07 2.27
CA TYR A 153 -2.65 -10.47 3.26
C TYR A 153 -4.08 -10.24 2.76
N ASP A 154 -4.30 -9.12 2.08
CA ASP A 154 -5.54 -8.77 1.40
C ASP A 154 -5.38 -8.97 -0.11
N THR A 155 -6.43 -9.47 -0.76
CA THR A 155 -6.42 -9.77 -2.20
C THR A 155 -7.51 -9.02 -2.96
N ASN A 156 -8.08 -7.98 -2.33
CA ASN A 156 -9.10 -7.17 -2.96
C ASN A 156 -8.48 -6.24 -4.01
N GLU A 157 -8.86 -6.41 -5.27
CA GLU A 157 -8.43 -5.57 -6.41
C GLU A 157 -9.44 -4.45 -6.71
N ASP A 158 -10.63 -4.48 -6.12
CA ASP A 158 -11.70 -3.53 -6.38
C ASP A 158 -11.58 -2.30 -5.46
N VAL A 159 -11.28 -1.14 -6.06
CA VAL A 159 -11.16 0.14 -5.36
C VAL A 159 -12.47 0.57 -4.70
N GLU A 160 -13.61 0.25 -5.32
CA GLU A 160 -14.94 0.63 -4.85
C GLU A 160 -15.45 -0.26 -3.69
N ASN A 161 -14.81 -1.38 -3.45
CA ASN A 161 -15.21 -2.29 -2.38
C ASN A 161 -14.76 -1.78 -1.00
N ALA A 162 -15.61 -1.01 -0.34
CA ALA A 162 -15.37 -0.48 1.00
C ALA A 162 -15.35 -1.55 2.12
N LYS A 163 -15.85 -2.76 1.86
CA LYS A 163 -15.93 -3.84 2.87
C LYS A 163 -14.59 -4.53 3.13
N LYS A 164 -13.64 -4.39 2.21
CA LYS A 164 -12.31 -5.01 2.30
C LYS A 164 -11.22 -3.98 2.07
N PRO A 165 -10.07 -4.09 2.77
CA PRO A 165 -8.90 -3.28 2.45
C PRO A 165 -8.48 -3.50 0.99
N LEU A 166 -8.00 -2.45 0.34
CA LEU A 166 -7.39 -2.56 -0.98
C LEU A 166 -6.02 -3.23 -0.86
N SER A 167 -5.79 -4.25 -1.67
CA SER A 167 -4.49 -4.93 -1.73
C SER A 167 -3.45 -4.02 -2.39
N HIS A 168 -2.30 -3.80 -1.75
CA HIS A 168 -1.21 -3.08 -2.42
C HIS A 168 -0.60 -3.92 -3.54
N ALA A 169 -0.68 -5.26 -3.48
CA ALA A 169 -0.30 -6.13 -4.58
C ALA A 169 -1.14 -5.87 -5.83
N SER A 170 -2.43 -5.45 -5.68
CA SER A 170 -3.26 -5.09 -6.82
C SER A 170 -2.75 -3.83 -7.53
N LEU A 171 -2.23 -2.88 -6.78
CA LEU A 171 -1.64 -1.67 -7.35
C LEU A 171 -0.30 -1.95 -8.03
N ILE A 172 0.52 -2.85 -7.46
CA ILE A 172 1.76 -3.33 -8.10
C ILE A 172 1.43 -3.98 -9.44
N LYS A 173 0.46 -4.92 -9.46
CA LYS A 173 0.01 -5.58 -10.67
C LYS A 173 -0.50 -4.59 -11.71
N ALA A 174 -1.41 -3.70 -11.32
CA ALA A 174 -1.98 -2.70 -12.23
C ALA A 174 -0.90 -1.79 -12.81
N TYR A 175 0.06 -1.35 -12.00
CA TYR A 175 1.17 -0.52 -12.45
C TYR A 175 2.11 -1.28 -13.40
N ALA A 176 2.47 -2.52 -13.07
CA ALA A 176 3.31 -3.36 -13.93
C ALA A 176 2.66 -3.66 -15.30
N GLU A 177 1.32 -3.72 -15.34
CA GLU A 177 0.52 -3.94 -16.55
C GLU A 177 0.12 -2.63 -17.25
N GLY A 178 0.58 -1.46 -16.80
CA GLY A 178 0.29 -0.15 -17.41
C GLY A 178 -1.15 0.32 -17.23
N ARG A 179 -1.84 -0.11 -16.20
CA ARG A 179 -3.26 0.19 -15.92
C ARG A 179 -3.48 1.14 -14.70
N LEU A 180 -2.41 1.59 -14.05
CA LEU A 180 -2.47 2.48 -12.88
C LEU A 180 -2.07 3.91 -13.21
#